data_d171fb057a5572ac68ee54eafb1a3750
#
_entry.id   d171fb057a5572ac68ee54eafb1a3750
#
_cell.length_a   1.000
_cell.length_b   1.000
_cell.length_c   1.000
_cell.angle_alpha   90.00
_cell.angle_beta   90.00
_cell.angle_gamma   90.00
#
_symmetry.space_group_name_H-M   'P 1'
#
loop_
_entity.id
_entity.type
_entity.pdbx_description
1 polymer ?
#
loop_
_entity_poly.entity_id
_entity_poly.type
_entity_poly.pdbx_seq_one_letter_code
_entity_poly.pdbx_strand_id
1 'polypeptide(L)'
;RERHLLKHSIIENCWDSDHFVRAFFENGEVLGAYSNKECKVDIISQAWAVISMINDKDVKNELLTCMECEYNYLVDKENMVVRLLYPPFDKPKNNPGYIKAYVPGTRENGGQYTHGATWFSKAYFELKNKEKGIEILKLLNPIYHSDTKEKADKYMVEPYVVAADIYSNPEHPGRGGWTWYTGSSAWMYKICLLYTSDAADDRIS
;
A
#
# COMPACT_ATOMS: atom_id res chain seq x y z
N ARG A 1 18.27 18.24 -14.44
CA ARG A 1 17.82 19.52 -13.86
C ARG A 1 16.36 19.46 -13.42
N GLU A 2 15.44 19.09 -14.30
CA GLU A 2 13.98 19.03 -14.01
C GLU A 2 13.65 18.01 -12.90
N ARG A 3 14.19 16.79 -12.96
CA ARG A 3 14.01 15.78 -11.90
C ARG A 3 14.40 16.32 -10.50
N HIS A 4 15.49 17.05 -10.41
CA HIS A 4 15.97 17.62 -9.14
C HIS A 4 15.01 18.70 -8.62
N LEU A 5 14.52 19.59 -9.50
CA LEU A 5 13.55 20.60 -9.13
C LEU A 5 12.22 19.98 -8.66
N LEU A 6 11.73 18.97 -9.38
CA LEU A 6 10.51 18.25 -9.01
C LEU A 6 10.66 17.55 -7.65
N LYS A 7 11.79 16.87 -7.41
CA LYS A 7 12.08 16.25 -6.11
C LYS A 7 12.03 17.26 -4.96
N HIS A 8 12.74 18.39 -5.11
CA HIS A 8 12.70 19.45 -4.10
C HIS A 8 11.29 19.96 -3.85
N SER A 9 10.53 20.21 -4.90
CA SER A 9 9.14 20.65 -4.77
C SER A 9 8.26 19.62 -4.05
N ILE A 10 8.44 18.33 -4.31
CA ILE A 10 7.70 17.26 -3.61
C ILE A 10 8.04 17.26 -2.12
N ILE A 11 9.32 17.30 -1.77
CA ILE A 11 9.73 17.27 -0.36
C ILE A 11 9.25 18.52 0.37
N GLU A 12 9.38 19.68 -0.23
CA GLU A 12 9.02 20.95 0.36
C GLU A 12 7.51 21.14 0.54
N ASN A 13 6.69 20.64 -0.41
CA ASN A 13 5.26 20.90 -0.43
C ASN A 13 4.38 19.70 -0.09
N CYS A 14 4.91 18.47 -0.15
CA CYS A 14 4.12 17.25 0.05
C CYS A 14 4.49 16.46 1.30
N TRP A 15 5.46 16.91 2.10
CA TRP A 15 5.83 16.26 3.36
C TRP A 15 4.96 16.77 4.51
N ASP A 16 4.25 15.86 5.21
CA ASP A 16 3.44 16.16 6.39
C ASP A 16 3.95 15.36 7.59
N SER A 17 4.88 15.96 8.33
CA SER A 17 5.45 15.41 9.57
C SER A 17 6.25 14.12 9.39
N ASP A 18 5.65 13.03 8.95
CA ASP A 18 6.27 11.71 8.82
C ASP A 18 5.84 10.92 7.58
N HIS A 19 5.05 11.53 6.69
CA HIS A 19 4.62 10.90 5.44
C HIS A 19 4.37 11.93 4.34
N PHE A 20 4.24 11.45 3.09
CA PHE A 20 3.89 12.29 1.93
C PHE A 20 2.38 12.36 1.77
N VAL A 21 1.87 13.57 1.52
CA VAL A 21 0.46 13.77 1.19
C VAL A 21 0.09 13.11 -0.13
N ARG A 22 -1.18 12.77 -0.29
CA ARG A 22 -1.69 12.11 -1.49
C ARG A 22 -1.83 13.04 -2.68
N ALA A 23 -2.45 14.20 -2.49
CA ALA A 23 -2.82 15.12 -3.55
C ALA A 23 -3.24 16.49 -2.99
N PHE A 24 -3.50 17.41 -3.89
CA PHE A 24 -4.14 18.69 -3.60
C PHE A 24 -5.45 18.81 -4.38
N PHE A 25 -6.48 19.33 -3.72
CA PHE A 25 -7.73 19.70 -4.37
C PHE A 25 -7.57 21.02 -5.15
N GLU A 26 -8.50 21.31 -6.05
CA GLU A 26 -8.50 22.55 -6.84
C GLU A 26 -8.49 23.83 -5.97
N ASN A 27 -9.07 23.76 -4.77
CA ASN A 27 -9.07 24.85 -3.79
C ASN A 27 -7.77 24.95 -2.98
N GLY A 28 -6.76 24.15 -3.28
CA GLY A 28 -5.48 24.11 -2.57
C GLY A 28 -5.49 23.32 -1.25
N GLU A 29 -6.63 22.77 -0.82
CA GLU A 29 -6.68 21.91 0.35
C GLU A 29 -5.97 20.58 0.08
N VAL A 30 -5.31 20.06 1.11
CA VAL A 30 -4.50 18.84 1.03
C VAL A 30 -5.37 17.61 1.26
N LEU A 31 -5.07 16.53 0.53
CA LEU A 31 -5.58 15.19 0.75
C LEU A 31 -4.43 14.26 1.17
N GLY A 32 -4.63 13.44 2.17
CA GLY A 32 -3.60 12.54 2.68
C GLY A 32 -2.69 13.21 3.70
N ALA A 33 -3.24 14.06 4.57
CA ALA A 33 -2.53 14.75 5.64
C ALA A 33 -3.22 14.53 6.99
N TYR A 34 -2.50 14.68 8.10
CA TYR A 34 -3.08 14.54 9.43
C TYR A 34 -4.19 15.54 9.74
N SER A 35 -4.22 16.69 9.06
CA SER A 35 -5.31 17.66 9.14
C SER A 35 -6.64 17.15 8.56
N ASN A 36 -6.60 16.13 7.71
CA ASN A 36 -7.82 15.52 7.17
C ASN A 36 -8.52 14.67 8.24
N LYS A 37 -9.85 14.57 8.17
CA LYS A 37 -10.63 13.63 8.99
C LYS A 37 -10.59 12.22 8.41
N GLU A 38 -10.58 12.11 7.10
CA GLU A 38 -10.59 10.89 6.28
C GLU A 38 -9.38 10.89 5.36
N CYS A 39 -8.87 9.74 5.00
CA CYS A 39 -7.66 9.61 4.17
C CYS A 39 -6.50 10.46 4.71
N LYS A 40 -6.12 10.23 5.96
CA LYS A 40 -4.94 10.89 6.55
C LYS A 40 -3.65 10.37 5.94
N VAL A 41 -3.63 9.08 5.65
CA VAL A 41 -2.48 8.36 5.11
C VAL A 41 -2.91 7.53 3.91
N ASP A 42 -2.01 7.38 2.91
CA ASP A 42 -2.27 6.67 1.66
C ASP A 42 -1.01 5.93 1.18
N ILE A 43 -1.14 4.64 0.97
CA ILE A 43 -0.03 3.72 0.67
C ILE A 43 0.71 4.06 -0.64
N ILE A 44 0.00 4.60 -1.63
CA ILE A 44 0.57 4.82 -2.98
C ILE A 44 1.63 5.91 -2.93
N SER A 45 1.37 7.01 -2.23
CA SER A 45 2.31 8.13 -2.11
C SER A 45 3.64 7.65 -1.51
N GLN A 46 3.59 6.87 -0.44
CA GLN A 46 4.78 6.40 0.26
C GLN A 46 5.54 5.36 -0.55
N ALA A 47 4.84 4.35 -1.06
CA ALA A 47 5.48 3.32 -1.88
C ALA A 47 6.20 3.92 -3.09
N TRP A 48 5.57 4.86 -3.79
CA TRP A 48 6.17 5.49 -4.96
C TRP A 48 7.23 6.55 -4.61
N ALA A 49 7.16 7.20 -3.44
CA ALA A 49 8.25 8.03 -2.93
C ALA A 49 9.53 7.19 -2.82
N VAL A 50 9.44 6.02 -2.18
CA VAL A 50 10.58 5.09 -2.08
C VAL A 50 11.04 4.63 -3.47
N ILE A 51 10.17 4.05 -4.28
CA ILE A 51 10.53 3.46 -5.58
C ILE A 51 11.18 4.49 -6.51
N SER A 52 10.76 5.76 -6.45
CA SER A 52 11.29 6.82 -7.31
C SER A 52 12.53 7.53 -6.77
N MET A 53 12.72 7.58 -5.44
CA MET A 53 13.76 8.39 -4.79
C MET A 53 14.78 7.58 -3.98
N ILE A 54 14.74 6.24 -4.02
CA ILE A 54 15.61 5.39 -3.20
C ILE A 54 17.12 5.66 -3.38
N ASN A 55 17.53 6.11 -4.54
CA ASN A 55 18.93 6.43 -4.83
C ASN A 55 19.36 7.85 -4.37
N ASP A 56 18.42 8.63 -3.85
CA ASP A 56 18.67 9.99 -3.37
C ASP A 56 19.01 9.95 -1.87
N LYS A 57 20.27 10.08 -1.53
CA LYS A 57 20.77 9.93 -0.15
C LYS A 57 20.25 11.00 0.82
N ASP A 58 19.92 12.17 0.32
CA ASP A 58 19.44 13.34 1.06
C ASP A 58 17.99 13.20 1.54
N VAL A 59 17.24 12.19 1.10
CA VAL A 59 15.83 11.95 1.52
C VAL A 59 15.64 10.58 2.16
N LYS A 60 16.72 9.91 2.50
CA LYS A 60 16.65 8.52 3.00
C LYS A 60 15.88 8.40 4.32
N ASN A 61 16.00 9.39 5.19
CA ASN A 61 15.30 9.37 6.48
C ASN A 61 13.79 9.53 6.28
N GLU A 62 13.37 10.43 5.41
CA GLU A 62 11.97 10.64 5.06
C GLU A 62 11.38 9.35 4.46
N LEU A 63 12.11 8.67 3.57
CA LEU A 63 11.66 7.41 2.98
C LEU A 63 11.50 6.29 4.00
N LEU A 64 12.38 6.19 4.99
CA LEU A 64 12.25 5.23 6.08
C LEU A 64 11.08 5.59 7.00
N THR A 65 10.96 6.86 7.36
CA THR A 65 9.92 7.36 8.26
C THR A 65 8.52 7.17 7.66
N CYS A 66 8.31 7.53 6.40
CA CYS A 66 7.01 7.37 5.76
C CYS A 66 6.58 5.90 5.67
N MET A 67 7.49 4.98 5.39
CA MET A 67 7.18 3.56 5.35
C MET A 67 6.82 2.98 6.72
N GLU A 68 7.45 3.47 7.80
CA GLU A 68 7.10 3.05 9.17
C GLU A 68 5.73 3.62 9.60
N CYS A 69 5.47 4.89 9.29
CA CYS A 69 4.15 5.51 9.50
C CYS A 69 3.05 4.68 8.85
N GLU A 70 3.18 4.41 7.54
CA GLU A 70 2.19 3.66 6.77
C GLU A 70 1.99 2.23 7.29
N TYR A 71 3.08 1.57 7.67
CA TYR A 71 3.00 0.23 8.24
C TYR A 71 2.10 0.19 9.49
N ASN A 72 2.26 1.17 10.37
CA ASN A 72 1.50 1.25 11.61
C ASN A 72 0.02 1.56 11.39
N TYR A 73 -0.32 2.36 10.37
CA TYR A 73 -1.70 2.74 10.06
C TYR A 73 -2.43 1.76 9.15
N LEU A 74 -1.73 1.18 8.17
CA LEU A 74 -2.37 0.47 7.07
C LEU A 74 -2.29 -1.06 7.17
N VAL A 75 -1.33 -1.61 7.94
CA VAL A 75 -1.17 -3.06 8.05
C VAL A 75 -2.00 -3.62 9.19
N ASP A 76 -3.03 -4.36 8.85
CA ASP A 76 -3.89 -5.10 9.76
C ASP A 76 -3.52 -6.60 9.73
N LYS A 77 -2.65 -6.99 10.66
CA LYS A 77 -2.14 -8.37 10.74
C LYS A 77 -3.22 -9.37 11.16
N GLU A 78 -4.15 -8.95 12.01
CA GLU A 78 -5.22 -9.80 12.51
C GLU A 78 -6.15 -10.24 11.38
N ASN A 79 -6.52 -9.32 10.52
CA ASN A 79 -7.39 -9.57 9.37
C ASN A 79 -6.62 -9.88 8.09
N MET A 80 -5.28 -9.85 8.12
CA MET A 80 -4.40 -10.05 6.98
C MET A 80 -4.69 -9.07 5.83
N VAL A 81 -4.85 -7.78 6.14
CA VAL A 81 -5.22 -6.73 5.18
C VAL A 81 -4.17 -5.63 5.18
N VAL A 82 -3.77 -5.18 4.01
CA VAL A 82 -2.95 -3.98 3.80
C VAL A 82 -3.85 -2.91 3.17
N ARG A 83 -4.35 -2.00 3.99
CA ARG A 83 -5.29 -0.95 3.56
C ARG A 83 -4.65 -0.01 2.55
N LEU A 84 -5.45 0.47 1.59
CA LEU A 84 -4.99 1.48 0.64
C LEU A 84 -4.80 2.85 1.30
N LEU A 85 -5.75 3.23 2.12
CA LEU A 85 -5.80 4.51 2.84
C LEU A 85 -6.52 4.36 4.18
N TYR A 86 -6.28 5.30 5.10
CA TYR A 86 -6.95 5.32 6.40
C TYR A 86 -7.08 6.75 6.96
N PRO A 87 -8.19 7.10 7.64
CA PRO A 87 -9.49 6.40 7.65
C PRO A 87 -10.16 6.42 6.27
N PRO A 88 -11.08 5.47 5.97
CA PRO A 88 -11.83 5.49 4.72
C PRO A 88 -12.77 6.68 4.62
N PHE A 89 -13.20 7.03 3.40
CA PHE A 89 -14.18 8.07 3.15
C PHE A 89 -15.59 7.58 3.51
N ASP A 90 -16.32 8.37 4.30
CA ASP A 90 -17.73 8.21 4.61
C ASP A 90 -18.51 9.49 4.31
N LYS A 91 -18.01 10.63 4.84
CA LYS A 91 -18.62 11.97 4.66
C LYS A 91 -17.54 13.01 4.36
N PRO A 92 -16.84 12.89 3.23
CA PRO A 92 -15.73 13.77 2.92
C PRO A 92 -16.18 15.22 2.72
N LYS A 93 -15.40 16.16 3.27
CA LYS A 93 -15.60 17.61 3.08
C LYS A 93 -15.46 17.99 1.60
N ASN A 94 -14.39 17.53 0.97
CA ASN A 94 -14.14 17.71 -0.45
C ASN A 94 -14.45 16.43 -1.21
N ASN A 95 -14.78 16.56 -2.48
CA ASN A 95 -15.10 15.40 -3.30
C ASN A 95 -13.82 14.64 -3.72
N PRO A 96 -13.55 13.43 -3.18
CA PRO A 96 -12.38 12.64 -3.55
C PRO A 96 -12.57 11.85 -4.87
N GLY A 97 -13.62 12.14 -5.63
CA GLY A 97 -13.96 11.43 -6.84
C GLY A 97 -14.81 10.17 -6.58
N TYR A 98 -14.68 9.18 -7.45
CA TYR A 98 -15.52 7.96 -7.41
C TYR A 98 -15.26 7.07 -6.16
N ILE A 99 -14.11 7.19 -5.52
CA ILE A 99 -13.72 6.36 -4.36
C ILE A 99 -14.77 6.40 -3.25
N LYS A 100 -15.37 7.57 -3.01
CA LYS A 100 -16.43 7.74 -1.99
C LYS A 100 -17.72 6.94 -2.26
N ALA A 101 -17.90 6.41 -3.46
CA ALA A 101 -19.05 5.59 -3.80
C ALA A 101 -18.95 4.15 -3.28
N TYR A 102 -17.77 3.71 -2.92
CA TYR A 102 -17.57 2.42 -2.28
C TYR A 102 -17.83 2.51 -0.78
N VAL A 103 -18.42 1.46 -0.23
CA VAL A 103 -18.62 1.34 1.22
C VAL A 103 -17.27 1.44 1.93
N PRO A 104 -17.16 2.19 3.05
CA PRO A 104 -15.93 2.27 3.83
C PRO A 104 -15.33 0.89 4.14
N GLY A 105 -14.03 0.75 3.87
CA GLY A 105 -13.30 -0.50 4.03
C GLY A 105 -13.43 -1.49 2.86
N THR A 106 -13.97 -1.07 1.72
CA THR A 106 -14.04 -1.90 0.52
C THR A 106 -13.30 -1.26 -0.64
N ARG A 107 -12.71 -2.08 -1.52
CA ARG A 107 -11.98 -1.64 -2.70
C ARG A 107 -11.00 -0.51 -2.39
N GLU A 108 -10.97 0.54 -3.24
CA GLU A 108 -10.10 1.69 -3.05
C GLU A 108 -10.48 2.57 -1.86
N ASN A 109 -11.68 2.40 -1.28
CA ASN A 109 -12.09 3.16 -0.11
C ASN A 109 -11.64 2.52 1.21
N GLY A 110 -10.34 2.40 1.41
CA GLY A 110 -9.76 1.90 2.65
C GLY A 110 -9.71 0.38 2.78
N GLY A 111 -10.21 -0.39 1.80
CA GLY A 111 -9.92 -1.81 1.67
C GLY A 111 -8.46 -2.03 1.24
N GLN A 112 -8.02 -3.28 1.15
CA GLN A 112 -6.79 -3.60 0.48
C GLN A 112 -7.00 -3.48 -1.03
N TYR A 113 -6.37 -2.50 -1.65
CA TYR A 113 -6.18 -2.47 -3.09
C TYR A 113 -4.88 -3.21 -3.39
N THR A 114 -4.98 -4.48 -3.78
CA THR A 114 -3.83 -5.39 -3.81
C THR A 114 -2.71 -4.90 -4.72
N HIS A 115 -3.02 -4.22 -5.81
CA HIS A 115 -2.01 -3.62 -6.69
C HIS A 115 -1.13 -2.60 -5.93
N GLY A 116 -1.74 -1.67 -5.19
CA GLY A 116 -1.00 -0.72 -4.33
C GLY A 116 -0.21 -1.41 -3.22
N ALA A 117 -0.79 -2.43 -2.61
CA ALA A 117 -0.13 -3.22 -1.58
C ALA A 117 1.11 -3.99 -2.11
N THR A 118 1.11 -4.42 -3.38
CA THR A 118 2.32 -4.99 -4.00
C THR A 118 3.43 -3.96 -4.13
N TRP A 119 3.12 -2.70 -4.48
CA TRP A 119 4.13 -1.63 -4.51
C TRP A 119 4.70 -1.33 -3.13
N PHE A 120 3.88 -1.44 -2.09
CA PHE A 120 4.34 -1.27 -0.71
C PHE A 120 5.35 -2.36 -0.30
N SER A 121 5.08 -3.63 -0.63
CA SER A 121 6.06 -4.71 -0.48
C SER A 121 7.34 -4.42 -1.25
N LYS A 122 7.22 -4.00 -2.54
CA LYS A 122 8.37 -3.63 -3.36
C LYS A 122 9.21 -2.54 -2.72
N ALA A 123 8.58 -1.50 -2.18
CA ALA A 123 9.28 -0.40 -1.52
C ALA A 123 10.14 -0.88 -0.35
N TYR A 124 9.67 -1.83 0.46
CA TYR A 124 10.49 -2.43 1.51
C TYR A 124 11.72 -3.17 0.97
N PHE A 125 11.58 -3.90 -0.13
CA PHE A 125 12.72 -4.55 -0.77
C PHE A 125 13.73 -3.53 -1.30
N GLU A 126 13.28 -2.44 -1.93
CA GLU A 126 14.16 -1.34 -2.36
C GLU A 126 14.94 -0.72 -1.17
N LEU A 127 14.31 -0.59 -0.02
CA LEU A 127 14.95 -0.14 1.23
C LEU A 127 15.86 -1.21 1.86
N LYS A 128 16.01 -2.38 1.23
CA LYS A 128 16.76 -3.53 1.75
C LYS A 128 16.18 -4.13 3.04
N ASN A 129 14.93 -3.84 3.36
CA ASN A 129 14.18 -4.46 4.46
C ASN A 129 13.44 -5.69 3.94
N LYS A 130 14.19 -6.77 3.71
CA LYS A 130 13.67 -8.04 3.16
C LYS A 130 12.59 -8.66 4.08
N GLU A 131 12.75 -8.52 5.40
CA GLU A 131 11.82 -9.08 6.38
C GLU A 131 10.41 -8.52 6.22
N LYS A 132 10.27 -7.18 6.27
CA LYS A 132 8.97 -6.51 6.06
C LYS A 132 8.42 -6.72 4.64
N GLY A 133 9.28 -6.72 3.62
CA GLY A 133 8.89 -7.01 2.25
C GLY A 133 8.22 -8.38 2.11
N ILE A 134 8.83 -9.42 2.70
CA ILE A 134 8.30 -10.79 2.71
C ILE A 134 7.03 -10.87 3.58
N GLU A 135 6.99 -10.20 4.73
CA GLU A 135 5.79 -10.14 5.58
C GLU A 135 4.59 -9.60 4.80
N ILE A 136 4.76 -8.47 4.11
CA ILE A 136 3.69 -7.92 3.27
C ILE A 136 3.29 -8.90 2.16
N LEU A 137 4.24 -9.51 1.43
CA LEU A 137 3.91 -10.53 0.42
C LEU A 137 3.09 -11.70 0.97
N LYS A 138 3.38 -12.14 2.20
CA LYS A 138 2.59 -13.19 2.87
C LYS A 138 1.16 -12.74 3.14
N LEU A 139 0.97 -11.48 3.58
CA LEU A 139 -0.37 -10.90 3.79
C LEU A 139 -1.17 -10.79 2.49
N LEU A 140 -0.50 -10.67 1.33
CA LEU A 140 -1.16 -10.58 0.03
C LEU A 140 -1.42 -11.95 -0.63
N ASN A 141 -0.79 -13.00 -0.14
CA ASN A 141 -0.83 -14.30 -0.79
C ASN A 141 -2.12 -15.05 -0.48
N PRO A 142 -2.94 -15.40 -1.49
CA PRO A 142 -4.23 -16.06 -1.30
C PRO A 142 -4.13 -17.41 -0.57
N ILE A 143 -2.99 -18.11 -0.64
CA ILE A 143 -2.78 -19.36 0.06
C ILE A 143 -2.90 -19.15 1.58
N TYR A 144 -2.29 -18.09 2.13
CA TYR A 144 -2.34 -17.82 3.57
C TYR A 144 -3.71 -17.32 4.06
N HIS A 145 -4.57 -16.86 3.16
CA HIS A 145 -5.97 -16.53 3.45
C HIS A 145 -6.90 -17.75 3.42
N SER A 146 -6.43 -18.91 2.98
CA SER A 146 -7.24 -20.09 2.73
C SER A 146 -6.60 -21.42 3.19
N ASP A 147 -5.48 -21.34 3.94
CA ASP A 147 -4.74 -22.53 4.43
C ASP A 147 -5.45 -23.32 5.52
N THR A 148 -6.52 -22.76 6.09
CA THR A 148 -7.43 -23.46 7.00
C THR A 148 -8.88 -23.25 6.57
N LYS A 149 -9.78 -24.15 7.00
CA LYS A 149 -11.21 -24.02 6.72
C LYS A 149 -11.77 -22.69 7.23
N GLU A 150 -11.41 -22.27 8.43
CA GLU A 150 -11.86 -21.03 9.04
C GLU A 150 -11.44 -19.81 8.21
N LYS A 151 -10.19 -19.75 7.77
CA LYS A 151 -9.71 -18.68 6.90
C LYS A 151 -10.38 -18.71 5.53
N ALA A 152 -10.54 -19.89 4.93
CA ALA A 152 -11.23 -20.02 3.65
C ALA A 152 -12.69 -19.57 3.72
N ASP A 153 -13.39 -19.91 4.80
CA ASP A 153 -14.78 -19.48 5.06
C ASP A 153 -14.89 -17.97 5.24
N LYS A 154 -13.83 -17.30 5.74
CA LYS A 154 -13.73 -15.85 5.87
C LYS A 154 -13.36 -15.18 4.55
N TYR A 155 -12.38 -15.72 3.83
CA TYR A 155 -11.84 -15.16 2.60
C TYR A 155 -12.83 -15.26 1.42
N MET A 156 -13.51 -16.38 1.25
CA MET A 156 -14.63 -16.62 0.34
C MET A 156 -14.35 -16.42 -1.15
N VAL A 157 -13.09 -16.45 -1.58
CA VAL A 157 -12.69 -16.35 -3.00
C VAL A 157 -11.66 -17.42 -3.33
N GLU A 158 -11.32 -17.55 -4.62
CA GLU A 158 -10.45 -18.62 -5.10
C GLU A 158 -9.05 -18.54 -4.49
N PRO A 159 -8.53 -19.65 -3.90
CA PRO A 159 -7.22 -19.64 -3.22
C PRO A 159 -6.02 -19.65 -4.16
N TYR A 160 -6.24 -19.74 -5.46
CA TYR A 160 -5.21 -19.84 -6.49
C TYR A 160 -5.14 -18.61 -7.41
N VAL A 161 -5.89 -17.56 -7.11
CA VAL A 161 -5.82 -16.27 -7.80
C VAL A 161 -5.60 -15.14 -6.81
N VAL A 162 -4.90 -14.10 -7.25
CA VAL A 162 -4.73 -12.89 -6.44
C VAL A 162 -6.01 -12.07 -6.53
N ALA A 163 -6.62 -11.77 -5.38
CA ALA A 163 -7.78 -10.89 -5.31
C ALA A 163 -7.35 -9.44 -5.64
N ALA A 164 -8.18 -8.73 -6.38
CA ALA A 164 -7.98 -7.31 -6.66
C ALA A 164 -8.09 -6.47 -5.38
N ASP A 165 -8.98 -6.89 -4.48
CA ASP A 165 -9.23 -6.23 -3.21
C ASP A 165 -9.62 -7.25 -2.11
N ILE A 166 -9.29 -6.89 -0.86
CA ILE A 166 -9.70 -7.60 0.35
C ILE A 166 -10.31 -6.55 1.28
N TYR A 167 -11.43 -6.90 1.92
CA TYR A 167 -12.18 -5.95 2.73
C TYR A 167 -11.51 -5.72 4.10
N SER A 168 -11.40 -4.45 4.49
CA SER A 168 -11.14 -4.02 5.86
C SER A 168 -12.42 -3.58 6.58
N ASN A 169 -13.56 -3.66 5.91
CA ASN A 169 -14.87 -3.31 6.46
C ASN A 169 -15.17 -4.15 7.70
N PRO A 170 -15.63 -3.55 8.82
CA PRO A 170 -15.86 -4.26 10.09
C PRO A 170 -16.89 -5.39 10.02
N GLU A 171 -17.83 -5.34 9.08
CA GLU A 171 -18.84 -6.40 8.91
C GLU A 171 -18.25 -7.64 8.21
N HIS A 172 -17.23 -7.46 7.37
CA HIS A 172 -16.63 -8.53 6.58
C HIS A 172 -15.10 -8.41 6.49
N PRO A 173 -14.37 -8.29 7.61
CA PRO A 173 -12.92 -8.07 7.59
C PRO A 173 -12.18 -9.31 7.04
N GLY A 174 -11.28 -9.10 6.09
CA GLY A 174 -10.50 -10.18 5.46
C GLY A 174 -11.24 -10.94 4.36
N ARG A 175 -12.48 -10.56 4.01
CA ARG A 175 -13.19 -11.12 2.86
C ARG A 175 -12.58 -10.63 1.56
N GLY A 176 -12.27 -11.54 0.61
CA GLY A 176 -11.87 -11.20 -0.74
C GLY A 176 -13.03 -10.60 -1.55
N GLY A 177 -12.70 -9.63 -2.37
CA GLY A 177 -13.64 -9.00 -3.30
C GLY A 177 -13.51 -9.55 -4.71
N TRP A 178 -13.15 -8.68 -5.67
CA TRP A 178 -12.97 -9.07 -7.07
C TRP A 178 -11.71 -9.92 -7.28
N THR A 179 -11.80 -10.91 -8.14
CA THR A 179 -10.70 -11.82 -8.49
C THR A 179 -10.39 -11.75 -9.99
N TRP A 180 -9.34 -12.48 -10.41
CA TRP A 180 -8.91 -12.55 -11.81
C TRP A 180 -8.38 -11.24 -12.42
N TYR A 181 -8.00 -10.26 -11.58
CA TYR A 181 -7.28 -9.08 -12.01
C TYR A 181 -5.78 -9.38 -12.06
N THR A 182 -5.20 -9.35 -13.25
CA THR A 182 -3.84 -9.86 -13.50
C THR A 182 -2.72 -8.88 -13.15
N GLY A 183 -3.01 -7.58 -13.02
CA GLY A 183 -2.01 -6.56 -12.73
C GLY A 183 -1.27 -6.78 -11.41
N SER A 184 -2.01 -7.04 -10.32
CA SER A 184 -1.43 -7.35 -9.01
C SER A 184 -0.65 -8.66 -9.02
N SER A 185 -1.15 -9.71 -9.70
CA SER A 185 -0.45 -10.98 -9.87
C SER A 185 0.89 -10.81 -10.58
N ALA A 186 0.92 -10.01 -11.64
CA ALA A 186 2.13 -9.71 -12.38
C ALA A 186 3.18 -8.99 -11.52
N TRP A 187 2.76 -8.05 -10.67
CA TRP A 187 3.65 -7.39 -9.72
C TRP A 187 4.16 -8.35 -8.65
N MET A 188 3.31 -9.19 -8.05
CA MET A 188 3.75 -10.21 -7.09
C MET A 188 4.79 -11.14 -7.71
N TYR A 189 4.53 -11.66 -8.91
CA TYR A 189 5.46 -12.51 -9.65
C TYR A 189 6.81 -11.79 -9.88
N LYS A 190 6.77 -10.55 -10.38
CA LYS A 190 7.98 -9.75 -10.61
C LYS A 190 8.78 -9.52 -9.34
N ILE A 191 8.11 -9.21 -8.22
CA ILE A 191 8.77 -8.99 -6.93
C ILE A 191 9.42 -10.28 -6.46
N CYS A 192 8.71 -11.41 -6.50
CA CYS A 192 9.25 -12.71 -6.12
C CYS A 192 10.49 -13.07 -6.93
N LEU A 193 10.48 -12.88 -8.25
CA LEU A 193 11.64 -13.18 -9.09
C LEU A 193 12.82 -12.27 -8.81
N LEU A 194 12.61 -10.95 -8.74
CA LEU A 194 13.69 -9.98 -8.53
C LEU A 194 14.42 -10.22 -7.21
N TYR A 195 13.68 -10.50 -6.14
CA TYR A 195 14.28 -10.60 -4.80
C TYR A 195 14.66 -12.02 -4.39
N THR A 196 14.24 -13.05 -5.12
CA THR A 196 14.76 -14.43 -4.96
C THR A 196 16.02 -14.66 -5.79
N SER A 197 16.16 -14.05 -6.97
CA SER A 197 17.38 -14.12 -7.78
C SER A 197 18.53 -13.30 -7.14
N ASP A 198 18.23 -12.12 -6.59
CA ASP A 198 19.21 -11.29 -5.89
C ASP A 198 19.80 -12.01 -4.65
N ALA A 199 19.01 -12.86 -4.00
CA ALA A 199 19.47 -13.70 -2.89
C ALA A 199 20.39 -14.85 -3.34
N ALA A 200 20.43 -15.18 -4.64
CA ALA A 200 21.39 -16.15 -5.18
C ALA A 200 22.75 -15.51 -5.47
N ASP A 201 22.79 -14.25 -5.90
CA ASP A 201 24.03 -13.50 -6.13
C ASP A 201 24.76 -13.17 -4.83
N ASP A 202 24.04 -12.87 -3.74
CA ASP A 202 24.61 -12.65 -2.41
C ASP A 202 25.27 -13.92 -1.80
N ARG A 203 25.04 -15.11 -2.37
CA ARG A 203 25.67 -16.38 -1.93
C ARG A 203 26.92 -16.75 -2.73
N ILE A 204 27.24 -16.01 -3.79
CA ILE A 204 28.37 -16.27 -4.69
C ILE A 204 29.49 -15.24 -4.45
N SER A 205 29.25 -14.19 -3.68
CA SER A 205 30.22 -13.17 -3.23
C SER A 205 30.70 -13.46 -1.81
#